data_2fcdb6f00497ee25ec5ff167f386bbb7
#
_entry.id   2fcdb6f00497ee25ec5ff167f386bbb7
#
_cell.length_a   1.000
_cell.length_b   1.000
_cell.length_c   1.000
_cell.angle_alpha   90.00
_cell.angle_beta   90.00
_cell.angle_gamma   90.00
#
_symmetry.space_group_name_H-M   'P 1'
#
loop_
_entity.id
_entity.type
_entity.pdbx_description
1 polymer ?
#
loop_
_entity_poly.entity_id
_entity_poly.type
_entity_poly.pdbx_seq_one_letter_code
_entity_poly.pdbx_strand_id
1 'polypeptide(L)'
;SEAGLPGQTKALRDILTEAERLALNADTNQPLRLDAIEALGRGSELHANTAAVFQKLLAPSEASAVRRGTIRAVGNMTDAGAAKLLLAAWPGLVADERARALDVLLSRGTWQEALLRGLETGQVSINGFSLVHRDRLLKSANKAVAKRAKGVFAGSAEGDRAGALARFAPALKLSGNAEKGRLVYDMHCAVCHAPDKQLGPDLRSIT
;
A
#
# COMPACT_ATOMS: atom_id res chain seq x y z
N SER A 1 -26.54 -13.09 19.14
CA SER A 1 -26.82 -14.54 19.08
C SER A 1 -26.46 -15.04 17.70
N GLU A 2 -25.24 -15.49 17.51
CA GLU A 2 -24.74 -16.15 16.28
C GLU A 2 -24.96 -17.67 16.39
N ALA A 3 -26.19 -18.10 16.31
CA ALA A 3 -26.50 -19.52 16.08
C ALA A 3 -26.86 -19.70 14.60
N GLY A 4 -25.86 -19.57 13.71
CA GLY A 4 -26.00 -20.13 12.36
C GLY A 4 -26.26 -21.61 12.47
N LEU A 5 -27.25 -22.12 11.74
CA LEU A 5 -27.59 -23.55 11.72
C LEU A 5 -26.31 -24.36 11.36
N PRO A 6 -25.97 -25.44 12.08
CA PRO A 6 -24.73 -26.21 11.88
C PRO A 6 -24.47 -26.63 10.44
N GLY A 7 -25.51 -26.91 9.66
CA GLY A 7 -25.43 -27.22 8.24
C GLY A 7 -24.97 -26.08 7.35
N GLN A 8 -25.33 -24.81 7.68
CA GLN A 8 -24.91 -23.63 6.93
C GLN A 8 -23.41 -23.37 7.12
N THR A 9 -22.90 -23.54 8.34
CA THR A 9 -21.48 -23.40 8.63
C THR A 9 -20.62 -24.42 7.88
N LYS A 10 -21.10 -25.68 7.77
CA LYS A 10 -20.42 -26.70 6.99
C LYS A 10 -20.37 -26.35 5.51
N ALA A 11 -21.50 -25.97 4.92
CA ALA A 11 -21.58 -25.57 3.51
C ALA A 11 -20.63 -24.39 3.19
N LEU A 12 -20.56 -23.41 4.08
CA LEU A 12 -19.62 -22.27 3.91
C LEU A 12 -18.16 -22.73 3.96
N ARG A 13 -17.80 -23.64 4.85
CA ARG A 13 -16.44 -24.20 4.90
C ARG A 13 -16.10 -24.99 3.64
N ASP A 14 -17.04 -25.77 3.12
CA ASP A 14 -16.86 -26.54 1.87
C ASP A 14 -16.61 -25.58 0.68
N ILE A 15 -17.38 -24.46 0.60
CA ILE A 15 -17.17 -23.40 -0.39
C ILE A 15 -15.80 -22.76 -0.25
N LEU A 16 -15.36 -22.45 0.97
CA LEU A 16 -14.04 -21.85 1.21
C LEU A 16 -12.89 -22.81 0.89
N THR A 17 -13.08 -24.10 1.11
CA THR A 17 -12.12 -25.13 0.70
C THR A 17 -11.98 -25.18 -0.83
N GLU A 18 -13.08 -25.09 -1.55
CA GLU A 18 -13.05 -25.02 -3.02
C GLU A 18 -12.44 -23.69 -3.48
N ALA A 19 -12.72 -22.57 -2.80
CA ALA A 19 -12.09 -21.28 -3.09
C ALA A 19 -10.56 -21.33 -2.88
N GLU A 20 -10.06 -22.02 -1.85
CA GLU A 20 -8.62 -22.24 -1.68
C GLU A 20 -8.03 -22.98 -2.88
N ARG A 21 -8.65 -24.07 -3.32
CA ARG A 21 -8.20 -24.85 -4.48
C ARG A 21 -8.14 -23.98 -5.75
N LEU A 22 -9.18 -23.19 -6.01
CA LEU A 22 -9.27 -22.32 -7.17
C LEU A 22 -8.24 -21.16 -7.09
N ALA A 23 -8.05 -20.56 -5.92
CA ALA A 23 -7.10 -19.47 -5.72
C ALA A 23 -5.65 -19.90 -5.93
N LEU A 24 -5.30 -21.12 -5.51
CA LEU A 24 -3.94 -21.66 -5.63
C LEU A 24 -3.64 -22.27 -6.99
N ASN A 25 -4.65 -22.64 -7.77
CA ASN A 25 -4.44 -23.22 -9.10
C ASN A 25 -4.14 -22.12 -10.13
N ALA A 26 -2.92 -22.10 -10.68
CA ALA A 26 -2.48 -21.15 -11.68
C ALA A 26 -3.26 -21.24 -13.00
N ASP A 27 -3.81 -22.41 -13.33
CA ASP A 27 -4.60 -22.63 -14.56
C ASP A 27 -6.05 -22.14 -14.43
N THR A 28 -6.50 -21.78 -13.23
CA THR A 28 -7.81 -21.15 -13.03
C THR A 28 -7.84 -19.81 -13.75
N ASN A 29 -8.90 -19.55 -14.54
CA ASN A 29 -9.03 -18.25 -15.20
C ASN A 29 -8.99 -17.12 -14.16
N GLN A 30 -8.38 -15.99 -14.56
CA GLN A 30 -8.06 -14.92 -13.61
C GLN A 30 -9.29 -14.34 -12.90
N PRO A 31 -10.45 -14.08 -13.52
CA PRO A 31 -11.64 -13.60 -12.82
C PRO A 31 -12.08 -14.55 -11.71
N LEU A 32 -12.23 -15.84 -12.01
CA LEU A 32 -12.65 -16.83 -11.01
C LEU A 32 -11.62 -16.97 -9.88
N ARG A 33 -10.32 -16.89 -10.22
CA ARG A 33 -9.25 -16.92 -9.22
C ARG A 33 -9.33 -15.71 -8.27
N LEU A 34 -9.66 -14.53 -8.79
CA LEU A 34 -9.83 -13.31 -7.97
C LEU A 34 -11.08 -13.39 -7.11
N ASP A 35 -12.18 -13.94 -7.61
CA ASP A 35 -13.41 -14.15 -6.83
C ASP A 35 -13.19 -15.15 -5.68
N ALA A 36 -12.43 -16.21 -5.94
CA ALA A 36 -12.03 -17.18 -4.91
C ALA A 36 -11.17 -16.53 -3.81
N ILE A 37 -10.22 -15.67 -4.19
CA ILE A 37 -9.39 -14.90 -3.24
C ILE A 37 -10.26 -13.96 -2.40
N GLU A 38 -11.20 -13.27 -3.00
CA GLU A 38 -12.13 -12.38 -2.29
C GLU A 38 -13.00 -13.16 -1.30
N ALA A 39 -13.52 -14.33 -1.70
CA ALA A 39 -14.31 -15.22 -0.83
C ALA A 39 -13.51 -15.67 0.40
N LEU A 40 -12.25 -16.07 0.21
CA LEU A 40 -11.34 -16.44 1.31
C LEU A 40 -11.12 -15.28 2.29
N GLY A 41 -10.93 -14.05 1.80
CA GLY A 41 -10.75 -12.89 2.66
C GLY A 41 -11.98 -12.63 3.55
N ARG A 42 -13.18 -12.71 2.97
CA ARG A 42 -14.46 -12.53 3.70
C ARG A 42 -14.78 -13.67 4.65
N GLY A 43 -14.38 -14.89 4.28
CA GLY A 43 -14.61 -16.10 5.07
C GLY A 43 -13.45 -16.49 5.98
N SER A 44 -12.47 -15.62 6.19
CA SER A 44 -11.20 -15.93 6.87
C SER A 44 -11.38 -16.51 8.28
N GLU A 45 -12.44 -16.15 8.98
CA GLU A 45 -12.77 -16.70 10.32
C GLU A 45 -13.23 -18.17 10.28
N LEU A 46 -13.77 -18.61 9.15
CA LEU A 46 -14.28 -19.96 8.94
C LEU A 46 -13.26 -20.92 8.28
N HIS A 47 -12.13 -20.38 7.81
CA HIS A 47 -11.13 -21.11 7.04
C HIS A 47 -9.72 -20.85 7.58
N ALA A 48 -9.20 -21.79 8.34
CA ALA A 48 -7.94 -21.66 9.08
C ALA A 48 -6.70 -21.44 8.19
N ASN A 49 -6.74 -21.92 6.93
CA ASN A 49 -5.60 -21.83 6.01
C ASN A 49 -5.51 -20.47 5.27
N THR A 50 -6.49 -19.58 5.40
CA THR A 50 -6.56 -18.32 4.62
C THR A 50 -5.25 -17.53 4.68
N ALA A 51 -4.65 -17.40 5.86
CA ALA A 51 -3.38 -16.69 6.03
C ALA A 51 -2.23 -17.34 5.24
N ALA A 52 -2.12 -18.67 5.28
CA ALA A 52 -1.09 -19.41 4.55
C ALA A 52 -1.29 -19.35 3.03
N VAL A 53 -2.53 -19.41 2.57
CA VAL A 53 -2.90 -19.20 1.16
C VAL A 53 -2.48 -17.81 0.70
N PHE A 54 -2.85 -16.76 1.44
CA PHE A 54 -2.51 -15.38 1.09
C PHE A 54 -1.01 -15.12 1.11
N GLN A 55 -0.27 -15.75 2.02
CA GLN A 55 1.19 -15.68 2.02
C GLN A 55 1.79 -16.19 0.69
N LYS A 56 1.27 -17.30 0.15
CA LYS A 56 1.69 -17.83 -1.15
C LYS A 56 1.31 -16.90 -2.29
N LEU A 57 0.07 -16.38 -2.29
CA LEU A 57 -0.46 -15.49 -3.34
C LEU A 57 0.15 -14.08 -3.34
N LEU A 58 0.83 -13.68 -2.28
CA LEU A 58 1.60 -12.43 -2.20
C LEU A 58 3.07 -12.62 -2.66
N ALA A 59 3.48 -13.82 -3.02
CA ALA A 59 4.85 -14.08 -3.50
C ALA A 59 5.16 -13.28 -4.77
N PRO A 60 6.42 -12.81 -4.96
CA PRO A 60 6.84 -12.06 -6.14
C PRO A 60 6.65 -12.80 -7.46
N SER A 61 6.59 -14.13 -7.43
CA SER A 61 6.35 -14.98 -8.61
C SER A 61 4.90 -14.95 -9.10
N GLU A 62 3.96 -14.49 -8.28
CA GLU A 62 2.56 -14.41 -8.67
C GLU A 62 2.29 -13.22 -9.58
N ALA A 63 1.27 -13.35 -10.45
CA ALA A 63 0.82 -12.27 -11.31
C ALA A 63 0.39 -11.04 -10.48
N SER A 64 0.72 -9.83 -10.94
CA SER A 64 0.41 -8.59 -10.22
C SER A 64 -1.09 -8.42 -9.94
N ALA A 65 -1.97 -8.90 -10.83
CA ALA A 65 -3.41 -8.88 -10.60
C ALA A 65 -3.82 -9.75 -9.40
N VAL A 66 -3.21 -10.93 -9.24
CA VAL A 66 -3.43 -11.85 -8.11
C VAL A 66 -2.93 -11.21 -6.82
N ARG A 67 -1.71 -10.66 -6.80
CA ARG A 67 -1.17 -9.96 -5.62
C ARG A 67 -2.05 -8.79 -5.19
N ARG A 68 -2.50 -7.95 -6.13
CA ARG A 68 -3.43 -6.83 -5.83
C ARG A 68 -4.77 -7.30 -5.30
N GLY A 69 -5.33 -8.38 -5.89
CA GLY A 69 -6.55 -9.01 -5.37
C GLY A 69 -6.37 -9.52 -3.96
N THR A 70 -5.25 -10.17 -3.67
CA THR A 70 -4.92 -10.68 -2.34
C THR A 70 -4.73 -9.55 -1.32
N ILE A 71 -4.03 -8.47 -1.68
CA ILE A 71 -3.89 -7.28 -0.79
C ILE A 71 -5.28 -6.75 -0.41
N ARG A 72 -6.20 -6.64 -1.37
CA ARG A 72 -7.58 -6.21 -1.11
C ARG A 72 -8.31 -7.21 -0.20
N ALA A 73 -8.19 -8.51 -0.46
CA ALA A 73 -8.83 -9.56 0.32
C ALA A 73 -8.32 -9.61 1.77
N VAL A 74 -7.03 -9.33 2.00
CA VAL A 74 -6.47 -9.16 3.36
C VAL A 74 -7.19 -8.04 4.11
N GLY A 75 -7.63 -6.98 3.42
CA GLY A 75 -8.43 -5.90 4.00
C GLY A 75 -9.77 -6.35 4.59
N ASN A 76 -10.32 -7.47 4.13
CA ASN A 76 -11.56 -8.07 4.65
C ASN A 76 -11.34 -8.97 5.88
N MET A 77 -10.11 -9.39 6.13
CA MET A 77 -9.79 -10.19 7.34
C MET A 77 -9.97 -9.34 8.60
N THR A 78 -10.39 -9.98 9.68
CA THR A 78 -10.64 -9.29 10.96
C THR A 78 -9.50 -9.47 11.97
N ASP A 79 -8.69 -10.51 11.79
CA ASP A 79 -7.64 -10.84 12.73
C ASP A 79 -6.39 -9.92 12.64
N ALA A 80 -5.63 -9.88 13.75
CA ALA A 80 -4.40 -9.08 13.84
C ALA A 80 -3.26 -9.62 12.97
N GLY A 81 -3.35 -10.86 12.49
CA GLY A 81 -2.39 -11.50 11.61
C GLY A 81 -2.39 -10.89 10.20
N ALA A 82 -3.52 -10.31 9.77
CA ALA A 82 -3.66 -9.66 8.47
C ALA A 82 -2.57 -8.60 8.21
N ALA A 83 -2.29 -7.74 9.18
CA ALA A 83 -1.22 -6.74 9.05
C ALA A 83 0.17 -7.39 8.90
N LYS A 84 0.42 -8.50 9.61
CA LYS A 84 1.70 -9.22 9.52
C LYS A 84 1.91 -9.83 8.14
N LEU A 85 0.86 -10.32 7.47
CA LEU A 85 0.95 -10.84 6.10
C LEU A 85 1.45 -9.76 5.13
N LEU A 86 0.85 -8.57 5.16
CA LEU A 86 1.25 -7.46 4.28
C LEU A 86 2.67 -6.97 4.58
N LEU A 87 3.04 -6.88 5.86
CA LEU A 87 4.38 -6.46 6.27
C LEU A 87 5.44 -7.51 5.90
N ALA A 88 5.14 -8.81 6.01
CA ALA A 88 6.04 -9.87 5.57
C ALA A 88 6.24 -9.87 4.05
N ALA A 89 5.18 -9.59 3.28
CA ALA A 89 5.25 -9.50 1.82
C ALA A 89 5.91 -8.19 1.33
N TRP A 90 6.04 -7.17 2.18
CA TRP A 90 6.45 -5.81 1.83
C TRP A 90 7.70 -5.69 0.96
N PRO A 91 8.81 -6.44 1.21
CA PRO A 91 10.02 -6.34 0.39
C PRO A 91 9.78 -6.70 -1.08
N GLY A 92 8.87 -7.65 -1.35
CA GLY A 92 8.53 -8.13 -2.69
C GLY A 92 7.46 -7.32 -3.42
N LEU A 93 6.78 -6.37 -2.75
CA LEU A 93 5.73 -5.56 -3.35
C LEU A 93 6.32 -4.43 -4.19
N VAL A 94 5.74 -4.19 -5.38
CA VAL A 94 6.04 -3.03 -6.22
C VAL A 94 5.30 -1.78 -5.71
N ALA A 95 5.65 -0.59 -6.25
CA ALA A 95 5.17 0.70 -5.74
C ALA A 95 3.62 0.80 -5.65
N ASP A 96 2.89 0.39 -6.68
CA ASP A 96 1.41 0.37 -6.67
C ASP A 96 0.85 -0.59 -5.62
N GLU A 97 1.43 -1.76 -5.48
CA GLU A 97 1.04 -2.76 -4.50
C GLU A 97 1.31 -2.27 -3.06
N ARG A 98 2.44 -1.60 -2.84
CA ARG A 98 2.75 -0.95 -1.55
C ARG A 98 1.76 0.15 -1.20
N ALA A 99 1.35 0.97 -2.17
CA ALA A 99 0.33 2.00 -1.94
C ALA A 99 -1.00 1.37 -1.48
N ARG A 100 -1.44 0.30 -2.15
CA ARG A 100 -2.65 -0.44 -1.77
C ARG A 100 -2.53 -1.12 -0.39
N ALA A 101 -1.36 -1.70 -0.11
CA ALA A 101 -1.09 -2.29 1.20
C ALA A 101 -1.11 -1.24 2.32
N LEU A 102 -0.62 -0.02 2.07
CA LEU A 102 -0.73 1.12 2.99
C LEU A 102 -2.19 1.48 3.26
N ASP A 103 -3.04 1.56 2.22
CA ASP A 103 -4.47 1.84 2.41
C ASP A 103 -5.14 0.81 3.32
N VAL A 104 -4.82 -0.47 3.12
CA VAL A 104 -5.32 -1.56 3.98
C VAL A 104 -4.78 -1.43 5.40
N LEU A 105 -3.47 -1.28 5.58
CA LEU A 105 -2.83 -1.14 6.90
C LEU A 105 -3.29 0.09 7.68
N LEU A 106 -3.68 1.15 6.98
CA LEU A 106 -4.20 2.37 7.57
C LEU A 106 -5.69 2.30 7.92
N SER A 107 -6.41 1.25 7.51
CA SER A 107 -7.86 1.16 7.72
C SER A 107 -8.27 0.86 9.17
N ARG A 108 -7.39 0.28 9.99
CA ARG A 108 -7.69 -0.15 11.37
C ARG A 108 -6.58 0.23 12.35
N GLY A 109 -6.95 0.65 13.56
CA GLY A 109 -6.00 1.11 14.58
C GLY A 109 -4.93 0.08 14.96
N THR A 110 -5.31 -1.19 15.12
CA THR A 110 -4.36 -2.28 15.42
C THR A 110 -3.37 -2.52 14.29
N TRP A 111 -3.78 -2.33 13.04
CA TRP A 111 -2.91 -2.46 11.87
C TRP A 111 -2.00 -1.24 11.71
N GLN A 112 -2.49 -0.05 12.05
CA GLN A 112 -1.66 1.16 12.12
C GLN A 112 -0.53 1.03 13.13
N GLU A 113 -0.76 0.36 14.26
CA GLU A 113 0.29 0.07 15.25
C GLU A 113 1.37 -0.87 14.68
N ALA A 114 0.96 -1.90 13.94
CA ALA A 114 1.89 -2.80 13.26
C ALA A 114 2.71 -2.07 12.17
N LEU A 115 2.05 -1.21 11.39
CA LEU A 115 2.69 -0.38 10.37
C LEU A 115 3.72 0.58 11.00
N LEU A 116 3.38 1.25 12.11
CA LEU A 116 4.32 2.12 12.82
C LEU A 116 5.55 1.37 13.31
N ARG A 117 5.39 0.16 13.84
CA ARG A 117 6.54 -0.69 14.18
C ARG A 117 7.42 -0.98 12.99
N GLY A 118 6.81 -1.28 11.83
CA GLY A 118 7.53 -1.49 10.58
C GLY A 118 8.33 -0.26 10.14
N LEU A 119 7.78 0.95 10.33
CA LEU A 119 8.49 2.22 10.07
C LEU A 119 9.65 2.45 11.04
N GLU A 120 9.43 2.24 12.34
CA GLU A 120 10.42 2.42 13.40
C GLU A 120 11.61 1.46 13.26
N THR A 121 11.36 0.25 12.76
CA THR A 121 12.41 -0.77 12.52
C THR A 121 13.06 -0.67 11.14
N GLY A 122 12.59 0.24 10.28
CA GLY A 122 13.10 0.38 8.91
C GLY A 122 12.61 -0.70 7.93
N GLN A 123 11.73 -1.61 8.36
CA GLN A 123 11.11 -2.61 7.47
C GLN A 123 10.26 -1.94 6.38
N VAL A 124 9.60 -0.85 6.73
CA VAL A 124 8.81 -0.02 5.82
C VAL A 124 9.48 1.33 5.67
N SER A 125 9.80 1.72 4.43
CA SER A 125 10.40 3.03 4.16
C SER A 125 9.35 4.14 4.18
N ILE A 126 9.67 5.24 4.83
CA ILE A 126 8.84 6.45 4.87
C ILE A 126 8.67 7.10 3.48
N ASN A 127 9.62 6.86 2.57
CA ASN A 127 9.60 7.45 1.22
C ASN A 127 8.44 6.93 0.34
N GLY A 128 7.82 5.80 0.73
CA GLY A 128 6.62 5.28 0.06
C GLY A 128 5.30 5.92 0.50
N PHE A 129 5.34 6.83 1.48
CA PHE A 129 4.11 7.45 2.02
C PHE A 129 3.73 8.71 1.26
N SER A 130 2.53 8.74 0.70
CA SER A 130 1.91 9.99 0.24
C SER A 130 1.55 10.90 1.42
N LEU A 131 1.28 12.17 1.15
CA LEU A 131 0.80 13.11 2.18
C LEU A 131 -0.49 12.60 2.85
N VAL A 132 -1.37 11.95 2.09
CA VAL A 132 -2.62 11.36 2.59
C VAL A 132 -2.34 10.23 3.58
N HIS A 133 -1.41 9.34 3.26
CA HIS A 133 -1.02 8.25 4.17
C HIS A 133 -0.43 8.78 5.48
N ARG A 134 0.44 9.80 5.40
CA ARG A 134 1.01 10.47 6.59
C ARG A 134 -0.07 11.10 7.45
N ASP A 135 -0.98 11.85 6.83
CA ASP A 135 -2.07 12.55 7.51
C ASP A 135 -2.99 11.56 8.26
N ARG A 136 -3.32 10.41 7.65
CA ARG A 136 -4.12 9.36 8.29
C ARG A 136 -3.46 8.80 9.55
N LEU A 137 -2.13 8.61 9.58
CA LEU A 137 -1.42 8.20 10.80
C LEU A 137 -1.35 9.33 11.84
N LEU A 138 -1.06 10.55 11.40
CA LEU A 138 -0.98 11.72 12.30
C LEU A 138 -2.32 12.06 12.95
N LYS A 139 -3.44 11.79 12.25
CA LYS A 139 -4.82 12.00 12.71
C LYS A 139 -5.49 10.72 13.19
N SER A 140 -4.72 9.66 13.47
CA SER A 140 -5.29 8.41 13.99
C SER A 140 -6.17 8.67 15.23
N ALA A 141 -7.32 8.02 15.28
CA ALA A 141 -8.19 8.02 16.47
C ALA A 141 -7.47 7.44 17.70
N ASN A 142 -6.51 6.54 17.48
CA ASN A 142 -5.61 6.06 18.54
C ASN A 142 -4.54 7.12 18.82
N LYS A 143 -4.68 7.82 19.97
CA LYS A 143 -3.75 8.89 20.37
C LYS A 143 -2.29 8.41 20.51
N ALA A 144 -2.06 7.16 20.90
CA ALA A 144 -0.71 6.59 20.98
C ALA A 144 -0.09 6.44 19.59
N VAL A 145 -0.86 5.97 18.61
CA VAL A 145 -0.47 5.90 17.18
C VAL A 145 -0.13 7.30 16.67
N ALA A 146 -1.02 8.28 16.86
CA ALA A 146 -0.82 9.64 16.39
C ALA A 146 0.43 10.30 17.01
N LYS A 147 0.68 10.08 18.30
CA LYS A 147 1.88 10.59 18.99
C LYS A 147 3.17 9.98 18.43
N ARG A 148 3.21 8.65 18.24
CA ARG A 148 4.38 7.95 17.68
C ARG A 148 4.61 8.35 16.21
N ALA A 149 3.54 8.49 15.42
CA ALA A 149 3.61 8.94 14.04
C ALA A 149 4.28 10.32 13.92
N LYS A 150 3.96 11.26 14.83
CA LYS A 150 4.65 12.57 14.89
C LYS A 150 6.16 12.41 15.04
N GLY A 151 6.63 11.52 15.90
CA GLY A 151 8.06 11.24 16.08
C GLY A 151 8.70 10.66 14.81
N VAL A 152 8.06 9.66 14.20
CA VAL A 152 8.55 9.03 12.96
C VAL A 152 8.65 10.03 11.80
N PHE A 153 7.67 10.93 11.66
CA PHE A 153 7.65 11.90 10.56
C PHE A 153 8.39 13.20 10.85
N ALA A 154 8.69 13.54 12.10
CA ALA A 154 9.37 14.81 12.47
C ALA A 154 10.78 14.95 11.85
N GLY A 155 11.50 13.83 11.72
CA GLY A 155 12.85 13.83 11.13
C GLY A 155 12.89 13.82 9.60
N SER A 156 11.76 13.58 8.93
CA SER A 156 11.77 13.27 7.50
C SER A 156 11.19 14.35 6.58
N ALA A 157 10.38 15.26 7.09
CA ALA A 157 9.64 16.22 6.24
C ALA A 157 10.17 17.66 6.30
N GLU A 158 10.51 18.16 7.49
CA GLU A 158 10.93 19.58 7.63
C GLU A 158 12.44 19.75 7.50
N GLY A 159 13.23 18.83 8.07
CA GLY A 159 14.69 18.92 7.98
C GLY A 159 15.21 18.73 6.56
N ASP A 160 14.64 17.80 5.80
CA ASP A 160 15.03 17.54 4.40
C ASP A 160 14.55 18.66 3.47
N ARG A 161 13.34 19.16 3.66
CA ARG A 161 12.81 20.28 2.86
C ARG A 161 13.53 21.61 3.15
N ALA A 162 13.75 21.94 4.41
CA ALA A 162 14.48 23.15 4.79
C ALA A 162 15.95 23.09 4.32
N GLY A 163 16.61 21.95 4.49
CA GLY A 163 17.95 21.71 3.99
C GLY A 163 18.02 21.74 2.45
N ALA A 164 17.04 21.15 1.76
CA ALA A 164 16.94 21.22 0.31
C ALA A 164 16.72 22.66 -0.17
N LEU A 165 15.78 23.39 0.43
CA LEU A 165 15.54 24.79 0.10
C LEU A 165 16.79 25.66 0.34
N ALA A 166 17.48 25.50 1.46
CA ALA A 166 18.71 26.22 1.75
C ALA A 166 19.81 25.90 0.73
N ARG A 167 19.97 24.62 0.35
CA ARG A 167 20.94 24.18 -0.65
C ARG A 167 20.68 24.76 -2.04
N PHE A 168 19.42 24.88 -2.44
CA PHE A 168 19.03 25.37 -3.76
C PHE A 168 18.70 26.87 -3.80
N ALA A 169 18.54 27.54 -2.67
CA ALA A 169 18.29 28.99 -2.62
C ALA A 169 19.31 29.84 -3.41
N PRO A 170 20.63 29.51 -3.42
CA PRO A 170 21.60 30.25 -4.24
C PRO A 170 21.29 30.19 -5.74
N ALA A 171 20.58 29.16 -6.24
CA ALA A 171 20.20 29.04 -7.65
C ALA A 171 19.29 30.19 -8.11
N LEU A 172 18.48 30.77 -7.22
CA LEU A 172 17.61 31.90 -7.51
C LEU A 172 18.37 33.20 -7.85
N LYS A 173 19.66 33.25 -7.51
CA LYS A 173 20.56 34.38 -7.77
C LYS A 173 21.41 34.21 -9.03
N LEU A 174 21.32 33.05 -9.67
CA LEU A 174 22.10 32.75 -10.87
C LEU A 174 21.40 33.28 -12.12
N SER A 175 22.19 33.80 -13.07
CA SER A 175 21.67 34.15 -14.39
C SER A 175 21.27 32.86 -15.12
N GLY A 176 19.98 32.74 -15.45
CA GLY A 176 19.47 31.60 -16.21
C GLY A 176 19.81 31.71 -17.70
N ASN A 177 19.91 30.53 -18.36
CA ASN A 177 19.94 30.44 -19.81
C ASN A 177 18.73 29.64 -20.28
N ALA A 178 17.77 30.33 -20.93
CA ALA A 178 16.49 29.73 -21.31
C ALA A 178 16.63 28.56 -22.30
N GLU A 179 17.58 28.61 -23.25
CA GLU A 179 17.77 27.54 -24.21
C GLU A 179 18.32 26.28 -23.54
N LYS A 180 19.35 26.44 -22.68
CA LYS A 180 19.87 25.31 -21.90
C LYS A 180 18.84 24.78 -20.91
N GLY A 181 18.06 25.67 -20.30
CA GLY A 181 16.97 25.32 -19.40
C GLY A 181 15.88 24.49 -20.10
N ARG A 182 15.56 24.82 -21.36
CA ARG A 182 14.62 24.05 -22.17
C ARG A 182 15.12 22.63 -22.43
N LEU A 183 16.38 22.46 -22.78
CA LEU A 183 16.96 21.14 -22.98
C LEU A 183 16.88 20.29 -21.70
N VAL A 184 17.18 20.87 -20.55
CA VAL A 184 17.07 20.19 -19.24
C VAL A 184 15.61 19.83 -18.93
N TYR A 185 14.67 20.76 -19.20
CA TYR A 185 13.24 20.52 -19.04
C TYR A 185 12.77 19.34 -19.92
N ASP A 186 13.13 19.36 -21.21
CA ASP A 186 12.71 18.33 -22.16
C ASP A 186 13.25 16.93 -21.76
N MET A 187 14.49 16.86 -21.23
CA MET A 187 15.10 15.61 -20.79
C MET A 187 14.55 15.07 -19.48
N HIS A 188 14.22 15.92 -18.51
CA HIS A 188 13.99 15.50 -17.14
C HIS A 188 12.56 15.78 -16.61
N CYS A 189 11.87 16.77 -17.18
CA CYS A 189 10.58 17.23 -16.65
C CYS A 189 9.42 16.96 -17.61
N ALA A 190 9.62 17.14 -18.91
CA ALA A 190 8.56 17.06 -19.91
C ALA A 190 7.90 15.66 -19.97
N VAL A 191 8.62 14.61 -19.59
CA VAL A 191 8.10 13.23 -19.54
C VAL A 191 6.83 13.12 -18.68
N CYS A 192 6.72 13.98 -17.65
CA CYS A 192 5.56 14.02 -16.74
C CYS A 192 4.76 15.33 -16.86
N HIS A 193 5.42 16.44 -17.22
CA HIS A 193 4.87 17.79 -17.12
C HIS A 193 4.62 18.48 -18.48
N ALA A 194 4.80 17.78 -19.60
CA ALA A 194 4.40 18.32 -20.90
C ALA A 194 2.87 18.41 -21.01
N PRO A 195 2.33 19.37 -21.80
CA PRO A 195 0.89 19.65 -21.88
C PRO A 195 0.05 18.43 -22.33
N ASP A 196 0.66 17.53 -23.10
CA ASP A 196 0.05 16.29 -23.60
C ASP A 196 0.21 15.11 -22.62
N LYS A 197 0.96 15.29 -21.55
CA LYS A 197 1.21 14.29 -20.50
C LYS A 197 0.37 14.58 -19.28
N GLN A 198 -0.58 13.72 -18.97
CA GLN A 198 -1.49 13.87 -17.83
C GLN A 198 -0.92 13.33 -16.50
N LEU A 199 0.40 13.12 -16.40
CA LEU A 199 1.04 12.55 -15.21
C LEU A 199 1.36 13.58 -14.14
N GLY A 200 1.56 14.84 -14.52
CA GLY A 200 1.85 15.96 -13.63
C GLY A 200 1.15 17.24 -14.07
N PRO A 201 1.09 18.26 -13.17
CA PRO A 201 0.52 19.56 -13.54
C PRO A 201 1.32 20.24 -14.65
N ASP A 202 0.64 20.99 -15.51
CA ASP A 202 1.28 21.82 -16.53
C ASP A 202 2.08 22.94 -15.84
N LEU A 203 3.41 22.92 -16.00
CA LEU A 203 4.30 23.89 -15.37
C LEU A 203 4.29 25.26 -16.04
N ARG A 204 3.66 25.43 -17.21
CA ARG A 204 3.55 26.74 -17.89
C ARG A 204 2.69 27.75 -17.14
N SER A 205 1.84 27.28 -16.24
CA SER A 205 0.96 28.12 -15.42
C SER A 205 1.57 28.53 -14.07
N ILE A 206 2.80 28.12 -13.78
CA ILE A 206 3.48 28.47 -12.54
C ILE A 206 4.20 29.80 -12.76
N THR A 207 3.62 30.89 -12.26
CA THR A 207 4.19 32.22 -12.23
C THR A 207 4.62 32.62 -10.83
#